data_9d2c1a91e21a835c7d605eaaa08df4b9
#
_entry.id   9d2c1a91e21a835c7d605eaaa08df4b9
#
_cell.length_a   1.000
_cell.length_b   1.000
_cell.length_c   1.000
_cell.angle_alpha   90.00
_cell.angle_beta   90.00
_cell.angle_gamma   90.00
#
_symmetry.space_group_name_H-M   'P 1'
#
loop_
_entity.id
_entity.type
_entity.pdbx_description
1 polymer ?
#
loop_
_entity_poly.entity_id
_entity_poly.type
_entity_poly.pdbx_seq_one_letter_code
_entity_poly.pdbx_strand_id
1 'polypeptide(L)'
;MNKVKLTQEGKTEWQILSRPPMDRGFDFAGKELRKYIRQMSRAALRFVDKEEGNPVIILSLRKNLSSDDQALVPPSSQGYDGYAIAVKPGDDAHPSRIVIASDNGRGVIYGVYDLLERLGCRWFYPAQDPYDPEVVPQKDVLILETGTWAIASPMEHRICNGAECFFDMDTDKALKQLDWAMKNRYNGMGWQSESKSSLESQYLRLRDSGLLHELDKRDMFLHGPAHSFDHFLKAEDYMETHPEWFGLREGKRVPQNFAGAQFCWSNTEARRQFVKNAENFIKDAKHIHIFCTIPFDGGIACACDQCRKAGASNLLMTLTGELTSMMEKVRPDAHLETTGGYGPTTDPPTDSSFHPKLRVIWAHWGRYHAYGYDDPRYDRKDNLALWRKACKGGITITQYYTDNFAEPWILPPFIPAMIGDRKYFLETKMDSVYMLMWSKGYWWNHSLNGYLAGRCFYDVSLDPYQVLKDYALHYYGQDAGPLIGAWYEEWARNPDLAYRVKDDTEDTHRAMLLLERKKYIDPAVKASRQDPVYSYRVAKVERLHTLAEKLGEMYRQRDAIRMLRKEGRFDDAGEMLEKAKIFTDEIMTYFYFLADLDQGLMDRNEVSWIIKIKVKDWIEEEAKKIQERNQVVP
;
A
#
# COMPACT_ATOMS: atom_id res chain seq x y z
N MET A 1 -17.70 33.64 -11.53
CA MET A 1 -17.12 32.99 -10.34
C MET A 1 -16.08 33.94 -9.76
N ASN A 2 -16.17 34.24 -8.48
CA ASN A 2 -15.14 35.05 -7.84
C ASN A 2 -13.87 34.21 -7.70
N LYS A 3 -12.72 34.76 -8.07
CA LYS A 3 -11.42 34.11 -8.04
C LYS A 3 -10.44 34.93 -7.20
N VAL A 4 -9.52 34.26 -6.55
CA VAL A 4 -8.44 34.87 -5.79
C VAL A 4 -7.12 34.63 -6.50
N LYS A 5 -6.38 35.68 -6.77
CA LYS A 5 -5.05 35.61 -7.36
C LYS A 5 -3.99 35.48 -6.27
N LEU A 6 -3.22 34.40 -6.29
CA LEU A 6 -2.15 34.11 -5.32
C LEU A 6 -0.82 34.70 -5.74
N THR A 7 -0.47 34.58 -7.03
CA THR A 7 0.82 35.04 -7.55
C THR A 7 0.64 35.62 -8.93
N GLN A 8 1.56 36.52 -9.31
CA GLN A 8 1.67 37.07 -10.66
C GLN A 8 3.13 37.36 -10.99
N GLU A 9 3.64 36.85 -12.10
CA GLU A 9 4.97 37.14 -12.64
C GLU A 9 6.11 37.00 -11.61
N GLY A 10 6.07 35.91 -10.83
CA GLY A 10 7.05 35.60 -9.79
C GLY A 10 6.92 36.43 -8.50
N LYS A 11 5.84 37.20 -8.33
CA LYS A 11 5.57 38.01 -7.14
C LYS A 11 4.31 37.61 -6.42
N THR A 12 4.26 37.86 -5.10
CA THR A 12 3.10 37.66 -4.26
C THR A 12 3.13 38.59 -3.04
N GLU A 13 1.96 39.04 -2.62
CA GLU A 13 1.74 39.76 -1.35
C GLU A 13 1.24 38.80 -0.25
N TRP A 14 0.88 37.57 -0.63
CA TRP A 14 0.37 36.57 0.30
C TRP A 14 1.41 36.14 1.30
N GLN A 15 0.95 35.96 2.56
CA GLN A 15 1.74 35.55 3.69
C GLN A 15 1.18 34.24 4.26
N ILE A 16 2.02 33.44 4.89
CA ILE A 16 1.59 32.24 5.66
C ILE A 16 1.60 32.63 7.13
N LEU A 17 0.44 32.64 7.75
CA LEU A 17 0.29 32.79 9.19
C LEU A 17 0.19 31.43 9.85
N SER A 18 1.15 31.10 10.71
CA SER A 18 1.17 29.90 11.50
C SER A 18 1.02 30.26 12.97
N ARG A 19 -0.14 29.93 13.58
CA ARG A 19 -0.46 30.29 14.96
C ARG A 19 -0.01 29.20 15.94
N PRO A 20 0.71 29.52 17.02
CA PRO A 20 1.03 28.59 18.11
C PRO A 20 -0.24 28.14 18.88
N PRO A 21 -0.21 26.95 19.54
CA PRO A 21 0.93 26.02 19.57
C PRO A 21 1.10 25.31 18.23
N MET A 22 2.35 25.28 17.76
CA MET A 22 2.72 24.58 16.55
C MET A 22 2.80 23.08 16.87
N ASP A 23 1.71 22.35 16.67
CA ASP A 23 1.74 20.89 16.72
C ASP A 23 2.63 20.34 15.58
N ARG A 24 3.08 19.10 15.74
CA ARG A 24 3.77 18.36 14.68
C ARG A 24 2.97 18.48 13.39
N GLY A 25 3.63 18.69 12.28
CA GLY A 25 3.01 18.83 10.97
C GLY A 25 2.76 20.26 10.48
N PHE A 26 2.56 21.27 11.33
CA PHE A 26 2.29 22.64 10.86
C PHE A 26 3.47 23.30 10.15
N ASP A 27 4.66 23.20 10.74
CA ASP A 27 5.88 23.71 10.13
C ASP A 27 6.14 23.01 8.78
N PHE A 28 5.91 21.71 8.75
CA PHE A 28 6.00 20.91 7.53
C PHE A 28 4.98 21.37 6.48
N ALA A 29 3.71 21.52 6.85
CA ALA A 29 2.64 21.97 5.95
C ALA A 29 2.93 23.34 5.32
N GLY A 30 3.35 24.30 6.12
CA GLY A 30 3.73 25.63 5.64
C GLY A 30 4.93 25.62 4.72
N LYS A 31 5.96 24.82 5.02
CA LYS A 31 7.14 24.64 4.16
C LYS A 31 6.80 23.99 2.82
N GLU A 32 5.95 22.97 2.82
CA GLU A 32 5.46 22.32 1.59
C GLU A 32 4.64 23.29 0.73
N LEU A 33 3.72 24.05 1.32
CA LEU A 33 2.96 25.07 0.61
C LEU A 33 3.89 26.08 -0.07
N ARG A 34 4.84 26.65 0.69
CA ARG A 34 5.83 27.60 0.18
C ARG A 34 6.69 27.00 -0.93
N LYS A 35 7.15 25.75 -0.78
CA LYS A 35 7.97 25.02 -1.76
C LYS A 35 7.24 24.90 -3.09
N TYR A 36 6.01 24.38 -3.10
CA TYR A 36 5.27 24.14 -4.34
C TYR A 36 4.80 25.44 -4.99
N ILE A 37 4.35 26.45 -4.24
CA ILE A 37 4.02 27.76 -4.81
C ILE A 37 5.25 28.37 -5.50
N ARG A 38 6.43 28.26 -4.88
CA ARG A 38 7.68 28.73 -5.50
C ARG A 38 8.05 27.94 -6.76
N GLN A 39 7.88 26.62 -6.73
CA GLN A 39 8.14 25.79 -7.92
C GLN A 39 7.19 26.13 -9.06
N MET A 40 5.90 26.36 -8.77
CA MET A 40 4.90 26.67 -9.79
C MET A 40 5.05 28.05 -10.40
N SER A 41 5.38 29.08 -9.60
CA SER A 41 5.26 30.48 -10.01
C SER A 41 6.51 31.32 -9.79
N ARG A 42 7.58 30.76 -9.21
CA ARG A 42 8.79 31.44 -8.73
C ARG A 42 8.55 32.42 -7.57
N ALA A 43 7.29 32.70 -7.18
CA ALA A 43 6.96 33.54 -6.04
C ALA A 43 7.23 32.83 -4.72
N ALA A 44 7.70 33.55 -3.70
CA ALA A 44 8.00 33.01 -2.37
C ALA A 44 7.06 33.60 -1.32
N LEU A 45 6.18 32.78 -0.75
CA LEU A 45 5.35 33.15 0.40
C LEU A 45 6.23 33.46 1.62
N ARG A 46 5.93 34.51 2.36
CA ARG A 46 6.61 34.89 3.60
C ARG A 46 5.87 34.32 4.80
N PHE A 47 6.58 33.75 5.75
CA PHE A 47 6.02 33.37 7.05
C PHE A 47 5.91 34.61 7.95
N VAL A 48 4.78 34.72 8.66
CA VAL A 48 4.50 35.81 9.60
C VAL A 48 3.89 35.25 10.89
N ASP A 49 4.20 35.91 12.01
CA ASP A 49 3.64 35.55 13.33
C ASP A 49 2.31 36.29 13.63
N LYS A 50 2.05 37.37 12.91
CA LYS A 50 0.83 38.18 13.03
C LYS A 50 0.42 38.72 11.69
N GLU A 51 -0.86 39.06 11.58
CA GLU A 51 -1.43 39.70 10.38
C GLU A 51 -0.89 41.13 10.24
N GLU A 52 -0.50 41.49 9.02
CA GLU A 52 0.12 42.78 8.67
C GLU A 52 -0.72 43.56 7.66
N GLY A 53 -2.00 43.24 7.50
CA GLY A 53 -2.89 43.89 6.52
C GLY A 53 -2.76 43.37 5.09
N ASN A 54 -1.90 42.37 4.84
CA ASN A 54 -1.73 41.71 3.54
C ASN A 54 -2.64 40.48 3.41
N PRO A 55 -2.86 39.95 2.19
CA PRO A 55 -3.51 38.67 1.99
C PRO A 55 -2.82 37.54 2.76
N VAL A 56 -3.59 36.68 3.43
CA VAL A 56 -3.04 35.70 4.36
C VAL A 56 -3.59 34.29 4.13
N ILE A 57 -2.70 33.29 4.25
CA ILE A 57 -3.02 31.87 4.34
C ILE A 57 -2.84 31.45 5.80
N ILE A 58 -3.92 31.04 6.45
CA ILE A 58 -3.92 30.64 7.86
C ILE A 58 -3.91 29.12 7.93
N LEU A 59 -2.88 28.55 8.58
CA LEU A 59 -2.77 27.14 8.92
C LEU A 59 -3.02 27.00 10.41
N SER A 60 -4.08 26.30 10.83
CA SER A 60 -4.44 26.27 12.25
C SER A 60 -5.19 25.02 12.68
N LEU A 61 -5.03 24.64 13.96
CA LEU A 61 -6.04 23.79 14.58
C LEU A 61 -7.34 24.58 14.71
N ARG A 62 -8.46 23.91 14.51
CA ARG A 62 -9.80 24.52 14.60
C ARG A 62 -10.01 25.22 15.93
N LYS A 63 -9.60 24.61 17.04
CA LYS A 63 -9.69 25.17 18.41
C LYS A 63 -8.89 26.46 18.62
N ASN A 64 -7.93 26.77 17.73
CA ASN A 64 -7.05 27.94 17.82
C ASN A 64 -7.43 29.06 16.83
N LEU A 65 -8.47 28.86 16.01
CA LEU A 65 -8.98 29.89 15.12
C LEU A 65 -9.59 31.05 15.90
N SER A 66 -9.49 32.27 15.36
CA SER A 66 -10.32 33.40 15.82
C SER A 66 -11.80 33.14 15.54
N SER A 67 -12.71 33.83 16.20
CA SER A 67 -14.15 33.75 15.92
C SER A 67 -14.47 34.03 14.45
N ASP A 68 -13.81 35.01 13.86
CA ASP A 68 -14.00 35.43 12.47
C ASP A 68 -13.50 34.34 11.49
N ASP A 69 -12.33 33.76 11.72
CA ASP A 69 -11.80 32.65 10.90
C ASP A 69 -12.65 31.40 11.04
N GLN A 70 -13.14 31.12 12.26
CA GLN A 70 -14.00 29.97 12.50
C GLN A 70 -15.35 30.09 11.79
N ALA A 71 -15.88 31.30 11.65
CA ALA A 71 -17.11 31.56 10.90
C ALA A 71 -16.92 31.37 9.36
N LEU A 72 -15.70 31.45 8.86
CA LEU A 72 -15.38 31.25 7.43
C LEU A 72 -15.33 29.77 7.03
N VAL A 73 -14.85 28.89 7.88
CA VAL A 73 -14.68 27.48 7.55
C VAL A 73 -15.94 26.66 7.86
N PRO A 74 -16.30 25.68 7.00
CA PRO A 74 -17.43 24.81 7.28
C PRO A 74 -17.17 23.97 8.55
N PRO A 75 -18.20 23.42 9.19
CA PRO A 75 -18.04 22.49 10.30
C PRO A 75 -17.13 21.32 9.94
N SER A 76 -16.51 20.70 10.95
CA SER A 76 -15.74 19.46 10.72
C SER A 76 -16.65 18.39 10.15
N SER A 77 -16.21 17.73 9.10
CA SER A 77 -16.82 16.47 8.65
C SER A 77 -16.59 15.41 9.73
N GLN A 78 -17.57 14.52 9.92
CA GLN A 78 -17.38 13.38 10.81
C GLN A 78 -16.34 12.42 10.21
N GLY A 79 -15.36 12.04 11.01
CA GLY A 79 -14.30 11.10 10.58
C GLY A 79 -12.93 11.48 11.13
N TYR A 80 -11.91 10.88 10.54
CA TYR A 80 -10.51 10.98 10.96
C TYR A 80 -9.69 11.86 10.00
N ASP A 81 -8.71 12.58 10.55
CA ASP A 81 -7.75 13.42 9.81
C ASP A 81 -8.44 14.41 8.85
N GLY A 82 -9.63 14.90 9.25
CA GLY A 82 -10.41 15.81 8.44
C GLY A 82 -9.81 17.22 8.42
N TYR A 83 -10.06 17.93 7.32
CA TYR A 83 -9.74 19.35 7.19
C TYR A 83 -10.91 20.12 6.59
N ALA A 84 -10.87 21.44 6.81
CA ALA A 84 -11.75 22.38 6.14
C ALA A 84 -10.93 23.51 5.54
N ILE A 85 -11.33 23.97 4.36
CA ILE A 85 -10.70 25.09 3.66
C ILE A 85 -11.77 26.14 3.35
N ALA A 86 -11.41 27.41 3.56
CA ALA A 86 -12.17 28.55 3.07
C ALA A 86 -11.26 29.46 2.23
N VAL A 87 -11.70 29.81 1.03
CA VAL A 87 -11.04 30.78 0.15
C VAL A 87 -11.97 31.98 -0.01
N LYS A 88 -11.60 33.12 0.57
CA LYS A 88 -12.37 34.36 0.57
C LYS A 88 -11.63 35.48 -0.16
N PRO A 89 -12.27 36.17 -1.11
CA PRO A 89 -11.71 37.38 -1.69
C PRO A 89 -11.73 38.49 -0.65
N GLY A 90 -10.80 39.44 -0.78
CA GLY A 90 -10.83 40.66 0.00
C GLY A 90 -11.99 41.58 -0.42
N ASP A 91 -12.29 42.54 0.45
CA ASP A 91 -13.18 43.68 0.23
C ASP A 91 -12.46 44.98 0.63
N ASP A 92 -13.17 46.09 0.63
CA ASP A 92 -12.61 47.39 0.97
C ASP A 92 -12.07 47.47 2.41
N ALA A 93 -12.53 46.61 3.29
CA ALA A 93 -12.16 46.61 4.71
C ALA A 93 -11.18 45.50 5.08
N HIS A 94 -11.13 44.40 4.31
CA HIS A 94 -10.39 43.20 4.69
C HIS A 94 -9.62 42.62 3.50
N PRO A 95 -8.35 42.19 3.70
CA PRO A 95 -7.57 41.50 2.67
C PRO A 95 -8.13 40.11 2.35
N SER A 96 -7.79 39.60 1.18
CA SER A 96 -8.12 38.21 0.80
C SER A 96 -7.57 37.21 1.81
N ARG A 97 -8.30 36.13 2.06
CA ARG A 97 -7.99 35.18 3.12
C ARG A 97 -8.21 33.73 2.67
N ILE A 98 -7.27 32.87 3.00
CA ILE A 98 -7.38 31.43 2.89
C ILE A 98 -7.20 30.83 4.28
N VAL A 99 -8.16 30.05 4.75
CA VAL A 99 -8.09 29.36 6.05
C VAL A 99 -8.07 27.86 5.80
N ILE A 100 -7.04 27.17 6.28
CA ILE A 100 -6.93 25.71 6.30
C ILE A 100 -6.95 25.28 7.77
N ALA A 101 -7.98 24.58 8.17
CA ALA A 101 -8.23 24.21 9.55
C ALA A 101 -8.51 22.71 9.70
N SER A 102 -8.00 22.13 10.78
CA SER A 102 -8.22 20.72 11.13
C SER A 102 -8.23 20.54 12.65
N ASP A 103 -8.62 19.35 13.11
CA ASP A 103 -8.53 18.97 14.52
C ASP A 103 -7.15 18.39 14.89
N ASN A 104 -6.30 18.05 13.90
CA ASN A 104 -4.93 17.55 14.09
C ASN A 104 -3.96 18.06 13.01
N GLY A 105 -2.67 17.83 13.20
CA GLY A 105 -1.60 18.27 12.28
C GLY A 105 -1.70 17.62 10.90
N ARG A 106 -2.03 16.33 10.82
CA ARG A 106 -2.19 15.60 9.54
C ARG A 106 -3.26 16.22 8.66
N GLY A 107 -4.41 16.55 9.23
CA GLY A 107 -5.49 17.18 8.48
C GLY A 107 -5.08 18.53 7.89
N VAL A 108 -4.24 19.32 8.58
CA VAL A 108 -3.71 20.58 8.02
C VAL A 108 -2.78 20.28 6.83
N ILE A 109 -1.91 19.28 6.93
CA ILE A 109 -1.04 18.84 5.82
C ILE A 109 -1.90 18.40 4.62
N TYR A 110 -2.95 17.61 4.84
CA TYR A 110 -3.86 17.17 3.78
C TYR A 110 -4.60 18.35 3.14
N GLY A 111 -5.01 19.34 3.94
CA GLY A 111 -5.62 20.57 3.43
C GLY A 111 -4.66 21.38 2.55
N VAL A 112 -3.37 21.44 2.91
CA VAL A 112 -2.35 22.06 2.06
C VAL A 112 -2.18 21.31 0.75
N TYR A 113 -2.11 19.99 0.77
CA TYR A 113 -2.00 19.21 -0.46
C TYR A 113 -3.27 19.30 -1.33
N ASP A 114 -4.47 19.37 -0.72
CA ASP A 114 -5.70 19.62 -1.49
C ASP A 114 -5.69 20.99 -2.18
N LEU A 115 -5.22 22.03 -1.48
CA LEU A 115 -5.05 23.36 -2.08
C LEU A 115 -4.07 23.34 -3.27
N LEU A 116 -2.95 22.62 -3.14
CA LEU A 116 -1.96 22.44 -4.20
C LEU A 116 -2.51 21.62 -5.38
N GLU A 117 -3.31 20.60 -5.12
CA GLU A 117 -3.99 19.81 -6.15
C GLU A 117 -4.98 20.65 -6.96
N ARG A 118 -5.69 21.58 -6.32
CA ARG A 118 -6.58 22.56 -6.99
C ARG A 118 -5.81 23.56 -7.87
N LEU A 119 -4.54 23.80 -7.55
CA LEU A 119 -3.62 24.58 -8.39
C LEU A 119 -3.01 23.75 -9.54
N GLY A 120 -3.16 22.41 -9.50
CA GLY A 120 -2.76 21.49 -10.55
C GLY A 120 -1.59 20.56 -10.22
N CYS A 121 -1.06 20.60 -8.99
CA CYS A 121 -0.05 19.63 -8.56
C CYS A 121 -0.62 18.20 -8.47
N ARG A 122 0.19 17.19 -8.82
CA ARG A 122 -0.16 15.77 -8.67
C ARG A 122 1.08 14.95 -8.29
N TRP A 123 0.89 13.91 -7.49
CA TRP A 123 1.94 13.02 -6.98
C TRP A 123 1.54 11.57 -7.21
N PHE A 124 1.63 11.11 -8.46
CA PHE A 124 1.13 9.82 -8.88
C PHE A 124 2.06 8.67 -8.51
N TYR A 125 3.35 8.95 -8.42
CA TYR A 125 4.40 7.99 -8.19
C TYR A 125 5.47 8.59 -7.26
N PRO A 126 6.13 7.82 -6.39
CA PRO A 126 7.25 8.33 -5.61
C PRO A 126 8.36 8.88 -6.53
N ALA A 127 8.64 10.18 -6.45
CA ALA A 127 9.55 10.90 -7.36
C ALA A 127 11.00 10.42 -7.22
N GLN A 128 11.38 9.38 -7.94
CA GLN A 128 12.70 8.76 -7.87
C GLN A 128 13.51 8.90 -9.15
N ASP A 129 12.79 8.96 -10.25
CA ASP A 129 13.36 9.05 -11.57
C ASP A 129 13.34 10.51 -12.03
N PRO A 130 14.48 11.11 -12.40
CA PRO A 130 14.52 12.46 -12.94
C PRO A 130 13.74 12.61 -14.25
N TYR A 131 13.51 11.51 -14.98
CA TYR A 131 12.69 11.49 -16.19
C TYR A 131 11.19 11.31 -15.91
N ASP A 132 10.81 11.01 -14.67
CA ASP A 132 9.42 10.88 -14.21
C ASP A 132 9.14 11.77 -12.99
N PRO A 133 9.20 13.10 -13.15
CA PRO A 133 9.04 14.04 -12.05
C PRO A 133 7.59 14.11 -11.56
N GLU A 134 7.41 14.66 -10.36
CA GLU A 134 6.08 15.09 -9.88
C GLU A 134 5.44 16.06 -10.88
N VAL A 135 4.10 16.04 -10.96
CA VAL A 135 3.38 17.02 -11.80
C VAL A 135 3.27 18.33 -11.04
N VAL A 136 4.10 19.29 -11.40
CA VAL A 136 4.12 20.64 -10.82
C VAL A 136 4.01 21.64 -11.98
N PRO A 137 2.80 22.13 -12.31
CA PRO A 137 2.61 23.00 -13.46
C PRO A 137 3.29 24.35 -13.26
N GLN A 138 4.01 24.82 -14.30
CA GLN A 138 4.63 26.16 -14.32
C GLN A 138 3.60 27.18 -14.82
N LYS A 139 3.32 28.20 -14.02
CA LYS A 139 2.30 29.22 -14.32
C LYS A 139 2.77 30.62 -13.88
N ASP A 140 2.67 31.58 -14.74
CA ASP A 140 2.98 32.98 -14.39
C ASP A 140 1.94 33.56 -13.40
N VAL A 141 0.71 33.05 -13.43
CA VAL A 141 -0.37 33.46 -12.54
C VAL A 141 -1.00 32.25 -11.89
N LEU A 142 -1.01 32.20 -10.56
CA LEU A 142 -1.75 31.21 -9.80
C LEU A 142 -3.08 31.81 -9.31
N ILE A 143 -4.17 31.11 -9.63
CA ILE A 143 -5.53 31.55 -9.32
C ILE A 143 -6.28 30.39 -8.64
N LEU A 144 -6.99 30.70 -7.55
CA LEU A 144 -7.91 29.80 -6.88
C LEU A 144 -9.35 30.27 -7.03
N GLU A 145 -10.28 29.33 -7.13
CA GLU A 145 -11.69 29.63 -7.01
C GLU A 145 -12.06 29.87 -5.55
N THR A 146 -12.96 30.83 -5.33
CA THR A 146 -13.49 31.08 -3.99
C THR A 146 -14.50 30.02 -3.59
N GLY A 147 -14.59 29.72 -2.29
CA GLY A 147 -15.52 28.74 -1.76
C GLY A 147 -15.06 28.15 -0.45
N THR A 148 -15.86 27.23 0.04
CA THR A 148 -15.58 26.49 1.27
C THR A 148 -15.84 25.01 1.05
N TRP A 149 -15.00 24.14 1.63
CA TRP A 149 -15.19 22.69 1.61
C TRP A 149 -14.54 22.03 2.82
N ALA A 150 -15.02 20.84 3.17
CA ALA A 150 -14.47 20.02 4.23
C ALA A 150 -14.52 18.55 3.83
N ILE A 151 -13.48 17.81 4.17
CA ILE A 151 -13.35 16.38 3.91
C ILE A 151 -12.79 15.72 5.17
N ALA A 152 -13.26 14.51 5.49
CA ALA A 152 -12.68 13.64 6.51
C ALA A 152 -12.80 12.19 6.08
N SER A 153 -11.88 11.34 6.53
CA SER A 153 -11.88 9.92 6.24
C SER A 153 -12.77 9.15 7.21
N PRO A 154 -13.58 8.20 6.78
CA PRO A 154 -14.22 7.25 7.68
C PRO A 154 -13.24 6.20 8.23
N MET A 155 -12.03 6.08 7.65
CA MET A 155 -11.01 5.15 8.06
C MET A 155 -10.04 5.82 9.02
N GLU A 156 -9.91 5.25 10.23
CA GLU A 156 -8.98 5.73 11.26
C GLU A 156 -7.53 5.59 10.81
N HIS A 157 -7.17 4.38 10.36
CA HIS A 157 -5.83 4.09 9.87
C HIS A 157 -5.86 3.76 8.38
N ARG A 158 -4.95 4.36 7.64
CA ARG A 158 -4.69 4.15 6.22
C ARG A 158 -3.19 3.94 6.08
N ILE A 159 -2.78 2.70 6.31
CA ILE A 159 -1.36 2.35 6.45
C ILE A 159 -0.83 1.91 5.08
N CYS A 160 0.27 2.52 4.66
CA CYS A 160 1.05 2.08 3.52
C CYS A 160 2.18 1.17 4.01
N ASN A 161 2.21 -0.08 3.57
CA ASN A 161 3.34 -0.93 3.89
C ASN A 161 4.54 -0.53 3.03
N GLY A 162 5.49 0.16 3.65
CA GLY A 162 6.81 0.41 3.09
C GLY A 162 7.88 -0.52 3.66
N ALA A 163 7.49 -1.61 4.29
CA ALA A 163 8.27 -2.33 5.28
C ALA A 163 9.50 -3.04 4.73
N GLU A 164 9.40 -3.67 3.59
CA GLU A 164 10.59 -4.19 2.91
C GLU A 164 11.46 -3.05 2.39
N CYS A 165 10.84 -1.90 2.15
CA CYS A 165 11.52 -0.69 1.77
C CYS A 165 12.44 -0.13 2.85
N PHE A 166 12.09 -0.27 4.14
CA PHE A 166 12.89 0.32 5.22
C PHE A 166 14.19 -0.43 5.52
N PHE A 167 14.29 -1.71 5.18
CA PHE A 167 15.45 -2.52 5.54
C PHE A 167 16.38 -2.86 4.38
N ASP A 168 15.81 -3.09 3.21
CA ASP A 168 16.58 -3.44 2.01
C ASP A 168 16.78 -2.24 1.08
N MET A 169 16.15 -1.08 1.39
CA MET A 169 16.23 0.12 0.57
C MET A 169 17.22 1.14 1.09
N ASP A 170 17.74 1.86 0.14
CA ASP A 170 18.36 3.16 0.36
C ASP A 170 17.39 4.08 1.13
N THR A 171 17.89 4.75 2.17
CA THR A 171 17.13 5.70 2.98
C THR A 171 16.44 6.77 2.13
N ASP A 172 17.06 7.24 1.04
CA ASP A 172 16.46 8.20 0.11
C ASP A 172 15.19 7.67 -0.54
N LYS A 173 15.17 6.41 -0.95
CA LYS A 173 13.99 5.76 -1.52
C LYS A 173 12.86 5.63 -0.49
N ALA A 174 13.19 5.22 0.73
CA ALA A 174 12.22 5.12 1.82
C ALA A 174 11.58 6.47 2.15
N LEU A 175 12.38 7.55 2.17
CA LEU A 175 11.89 8.91 2.37
C LEU A 175 10.96 9.37 1.25
N LYS A 176 11.26 9.07 0.00
CA LYS A 176 10.39 9.39 -1.14
C LYS A 176 9.06 8.64 -1.10
N GLN A 177 9.08 7.38 -0.67
CA GLN A 177 7.84 6.62 -0.49
C GLN A 177 6.99 7.17 0.65
N LEU A 178 7.60 7.50 1.78
CA LEU A 178 6.92 8.13 2.91
C LEU A 178 6.29 9.48 2.50
N ASP A 179 7.01 10.29 1.75
CA ASP A 179 6.55 11.57 1.22
C ASP A 179 5.36 11.37 0.25
N TRP A 180 5.46 10.42 -0.67
CA TRP A 180 4.38 10.03 -1.57
C TRP A 180 3.14 9.50 -0.82
N ALA A 181 3.33 8.66 0.19
CA ALA A 181 2.24 8.12 1.00
C ALA A 181 1.46 9.23 1.69
N MET A 182 2.14 10.19 2.33
CA MET A 182 1.50 11.35 2.96
C MET A 182 0.71 12.19 1.96
N LYS A 183 1.27 12.49 0.79
CA LYS A 183 0.61 13.24 -0.29
C LYS A 183 -0.64 12.54 -0.81
N ASN A 184 -0.67 11.20 -0.75
CA ASN A 184 -1.80 10.37 -1.15
C ASN A 184 -2.69 9.93 0.01
N ARG A 185 -2.68 10.68 1.12
CA ARG A 185 -3.62 10.56 2.25
C ARG A 185 -3.44 9.30 3.10
N TYR A 186 -2.32 8.58 2.98
CA TYR A 186 -1.92 7.59 3.97
C TYR A 186 -1.47 8.29 5.25
N ASN A 187 -1.85 7.74 6.41
CA ASN A 187 -1.50 8.31 7.72
C ASN A 187 -0.55 7.44 8.55
N GLY A 188 -0.12 6.31 8.02
CA GLY A 188 0.83 5.43 8.66
C GLY A 188 1.70 4.67 7.69
N MET A 189 2.87 4.24 8.19
CA MET A 189 3.81 3.38 7.48
C MET A 189 3.95 2.05 8.22
N GLY A 190 3.88 0.94 7.48
CA GLY A 190 4.06 -0.39 8.02
C GLY A 190 5.54 -0.80 8.10
N TRP A 191 5.88 -1.59 9.10
CA TRP A 191 7.19 -2.21 9.28
C TRP A 191 7.04 -3.71 9.54
N GLN A 192 7.70 -4.53 8.71
CA GLN A 192 7.85 -5.96 8.94
C GLN A 192 9.21 -6.25 9.56
N SER A 193 9.28 -7.19 10.50
CA SER A 193 10.55 -7.58 11.10
C SER A 193 11.36 -8.49 10.18
N GLU A 194 12.68 -8.38 10.31
CA GLU A 194 13.63 -9.31 9.70
C GLU A 194 14.08 -10.35 10.74
N SER A 195 14.16 -11.62 10.36
CA SER A 195 14.66 -12.66 11.28
C SER A 195 16.18 -12.60 11.53
N LYS A 196 16.94 -11.85 10.70
CA LYS A 196 18.42 -11.82 10.76
C LYS A 196 19.00 -10.87 11.79
N SER A 197 18.23 -9.95 12.33
CA SER A 197 18.67 -8.95 13.30
C SER A 197 17.63 -8.75 14.41
N SER A 198 18.04 -8.32 15.61
CA SER A 198 17.08 -8.09 16.70
C SER A 198 16.16 -6.90 16.40
N LEU A 199 14.96 -6.90 16.99
CA LEU A 199 13.99 -5.80 16.83
C LEU A 199 14.58 -4.46 17.31
N GLU A 200 15.37 -4.48 18.37
CA GLU A 200 16.06 -3.29 18.89
C GLU A 200 17.04 -2.74 17.86
N SER A 201 17.83 -3.61 17.22
CA SER A 201 18.76 -3.21 16.16
C SER A 201 18.02 -2.65 14.95
N GLN A 202 16.92 -3.27 14.55
CA GLN A 202 16.07 -2.79 13.46
C GLN A 202 15.47 -1.41 13.80
N TYR A 203 14.93 -1.24 14.98
CA TYR A 203 14.35 0.03 15.44
C TYR A 203 15.41 1.14 15.52
N LEU A 204 16.61 0.83 15.99
CA LEU A 204 17.73 1.77 16.01
C LEU A 204 18.14 2.20 14.61
N ARG A 205 18.16 1.28 13.63
CA ARG A 205 18.42 1.63 12.22
C ARG A 205 17.37 2.60 11.67
N LEU A 206 16.07 2.40 11.95
CA LEU A 206 15.01 3.33 11.57
C LEU A 206 15.20 4.72 12.18
N ARG A 207 15.62 4.78 13.45
CA ARG A 207 15.92 6.03 14.13
C ARG A 207 17.12 6.73 13.52
N ASP A 208 18.23 6.02 13.39
CA ASP A 208 19.54 6.57 12.99
C ASP A 208 19.58 6.97 11.50
N SER A 209 18.72 6.36 10.65
CA SER A 209 18.50 6.79 9.28
C SER A 209 17.67 8.08 9.15
N GLY A 210 17.07 8.58 10.25
CA GLY A 210 16.21 9.74 10.25
C GLY A 210 14.76 9.48 9.86
N LEU A 211 14.39 8.23 9.52
CA LEU A 211 13.02 7.88 9.09
C LEU A 211 11.99 8.16 10.19
N LEU A 212 12.31 7.85 11.47
CA LEU A 212 11.40 8.14 12.58
C LEU A 212 11.16 9.65 12.74
N HIS A 213 12.18 10.47 12.53
CA HIS A 213 12.03 11.93 12.55
C HIS A 213 11.14 12.43 11.41
N GLU A 214 11.26 11.86 10.21
CA GLU A 214 10.43 12.26 9.06
C GLU A 214 8.97 11.79 9.21
N LEU A 215 8.71 10.66 9.90
CA LEU A 215 7.36 10.24 10.31
C LEU A 215 6.75 11.25 11.31
N ASP A 216 7.49 11.56 12.39
CA ASP A 216 7.06 12.52 13.41
C ASP A 216 6.74 13.89 12.81
N LYS A 217 7.59 14.37 11.91
CA LYS A 217 7.44 15.66 11.23
C LYS A 217 6.17 15.76 10.40
N ARG A 218 5.70 14.62 9.89
CA ARG A 218 4.43 14.50 9.14
C ARG A 218 3.26 14.05 10.00
N ASP A 219 3.47 13.86 11.29
CA ASP A 219 2.46 13.32 12.22
C ASP A 219 1.91 11.96 11.74
N MET A 220 2.75 11.11 11.14
CA MET A 220 2.38 9.78 10.64
C MET A 220 2.62 8.71 11.69
N PHE A 221 1.80 7.66 11.67
CA PHE A 221 1.95 6.50 12.54
C PHE A 221 3.06 5.56 12.04
N LEU A 222 3.78 4.95 12.98
CA LEU A 222 4.55 3.73 12.70
C LEU A 222 3.74 2.53 13.18
N HIS A 223 3.50 1.59 12.26
CA HIS A 223 2.77 0.34 12.48
C HIS A 223 3.74 -0.83 12.34
N GLY A 224 3.87 -1.65 13.35
CA GLY A 224 4.78 -2.81 13.33
C GLY A 224 5.34 -3.12 14.72
N PRO A 225 6.33 -4.02 14.83
CA PRO A 225 6.87 -4.90 13.78
C PRO A 225 5.95 -6.11 13.50
N ALA A 226 5.61 -6.32 12.24
CA ALA A 226 4.86 -7.51 11.85
C ALA A 226 5.76 -8.75 11.81
N HIS A 227 5.17 -9.96 11.96
CA HIS A 227 5.89 -11.24 11.99
C HIS A 227 7.01 -11.32 13.05
N SER A 228 6.73 -10.82 14.27
CA SER A 228 7.74 -10.61 15.30
C SER A 228 7.76 -11.66 16.44
N PHE A 229 6.95 -12.72 16.36
CA PHE A 229 6.83 -13.70 17.46
C PHE A 229 8.14 -14.44 17.76
N ASP A 230 8.92 -14.78 16.76
CA ASP A 230 10.22 -15.42 16.89
C ASP A 230 11.25 -14.55 17.61
N HIS A 231 11.12 -13.24 17.55
CA HIS A 231 11.99 -12.30 18.28
C HIS A 231 11.71 -12.27 19.79
N PHE A 232 10.46 -12.52 20.20
CA PHE A 232 10.08 -12.48 21.61
C PHE A 232 10.23 -13.84 22.33
N LEU A 233 10.36 -14.93 21.58
CA LEU A 233 10.67 -16.27 22.12
C LEU A 233 11.62 -17.00 21.16
N LYS A 234 12.90 -16.62 21.22
CA LYS A 234 13.92 -17.14 20.33
C LYS A 234 14.25 -18.61 20.64
N ALA A 235 14.32 -19.44 19.61
CA ALA A 235 14.66 -20.84 19.76
C ALA A 235 16.09 -21.04 20.32
N GLU A 236 17.03 -20.20 19.90
CA GLU A 236 18.42 -20.23 20.37
C GLU A 236 18.57 -20.00 21.87
N ASP A 237 17.65 -19.21 22.48
CA ASP A 237 17.73 -18.87 23.91
C ASP A 237 17.05 -19.91 24.81
N TYR A 238 16.02 -20.62 24.30
CA TYR A 238 15.14 -21.41 25.16
C TYR A 238 14.92 -22.86 24.72
N MET A 239 15.21 -23.24 23.48
CA MET A 239 14.81 -24.57 22.99
C MET A 239 15.58 -25.72 23.63
N GLU A 240 16.82 -25.50 24.04
CA GLU A 240 17.63 -26.51 24.73
C GLU A 240 17.12 -26.78 26.16
N THR A 241 16.71 -25.72 26.88
CA THR A 241 16.26 -25.81 28.28
C THR A 241 14.76 -26.01 28.43
N HIS A 242 13.96 -25.54 27.46
CA HIS A 242 12.51 -25.55 27.48
C HIS A 242 11.93 -26.00 26.13
N PRO A 243 12.24 -27.22 25.64
CA PRO A 243 11.74 -27.69 24.35
C PRO A 243 10.21 -27.74 24.28
N GLU A 244 9.52 -27.91 25.42
CA GLU A 244 8.07 -27.95 25.53
C GLU A 244 7.40 -26.59 25.23
N TRP A 245 8.15 -25.49 25.24
CA TRP A 245 7.65 -24.17 24.84
C TRP A 245 7.47 -24.04 23.35
N PHE A 246 8.19 -24.84 22.55
CA PHE A 246 8.17 -24.77 21.10
C PHE A 246 7.08 -25.68 20.48
N GLY A 247 6.73 -25.38 19.24
CA GLY A 247 5.66 -26.07 18.54
C GLY A 247 5.93 -27.55 18.32
N LEU A 248 4.91 -28.39 18.47
CA LEU A 248 4.96 -29.80 18.12
C LEU A 248 4.58 -29.98 16.65
N ARG A 249 5.46 -30.60 15.86
CA ARG A 249 5.22 -30.99 14.47
C ARG A 249 5.74 -32.41 14.25
N GLU A 250 4.90 -33.29 13.70
CA GLU A 250 5.28 -34.67 13.39
C GLU A 250 5.95 -35.42 14.58
N GLY A 251 5.43 -35.16 15.79
CA GLY A 251 5.95 -35.78 17.03
C GLY A 251 7.23 -35.16 17.60
N LYS A 252 7.78 -34.09 16.97
CA LYS A 252 9.00 -33.40 17.41
C LYS A 252 8.72 -31.95 17.75
N ARG A 253 9.45 -31.42 18.75
CA ARG A 253 9.46 -29.97 19.02
C ARG A 253 10.38 -29.29 18.00
N VAL A 254 9.88 -28.20 17.39
CA VAL A 254 10.56 -27.50 16.29
C VAL A 254 10.57 -26.00 16.52
N PRO A 255 11.59 -25.28 16.03
CA PRO A 255 11.66 -23.82 16.15
C PRO A 255 10.59 -23.12 15.31
N GLN A 256 10.38 -21.83 15.58
CA GLN A 256 9.57 -20.96 14.77
C GLN A 256 10.35 -20.58 13.49
N ASN A 257 9.99 -21.17 12.37
CA ASN A 257 10.53 -20.84 11.03
C ASN A 257 9.59 -21.40 9.94
N PHE A 258 9.88 -21.15 8.67
CA PHE A 258 9.06 -21.61 7.53
C PHE A 258 8.87 -23.13 7.47
N ALA A 259 9.84 -23.92 7.93
CA ALA A 259 9.75 -25.36 7.99
C ALA A 259 9.21 -25.87 9.34
N GLY A 260 8.97 -24.98 10.30
CA GLY A 260 8.65 -25.28 11.68
C GLY A 260 7.17 -25.08 12.04
N ALA A 261 6.94 -24.73 13.28
CA ALA A 261 5.62 -24.42 13.84
C ALA A 261 5.72 -23.18 14.73
N GLN A 262 4.59 -22.51 14.93
CA GLN A 262 4.49 -21.46 15.96
C GLN A 262 4.82 -22.07 17.33
N PHE A 263 5.35 -21.28 18.27
CA PHE A 263 5.57 -21.77 19.62
C PHE A 263 4.27 -22.28 20.28
N CYS A 264 4.37 -23.01 21.38
CA CYS A 264 3.21 -23.64 22.00
C CYS A 264 2.35 -22.61 22.75
N TRP A 265 1.35 -22.03 22.08
CA TRP A 265 0.49 -20.99 22.65
C TRP A 265 -0.37 -21.48 23.83
N SER A 266 -0.57 -22.81 24.01
CA SER A 266 -1.23 -23.37 25.20
C SER A 266 -0.31 -23.47 26.41
N ASN A 267 1.02 -23.36 26.24
CA ASN A 267 1.97 -23.39 27.35
C ASN A 267 1.99 -22.04 28.07
N THR A 268 1.54 -22.02 29.32
CA THR A 268 1.40 -20.77 30.10
C THR A 268 2.76 -20.14 30.44
N GLU A 269 3.80 -20.94 30.66
CA GLU A 269 5.14 -20.41 30.99
C GLU A 269 5.78 -19.78 29.75
N ALA A 270 5.66 -20.43 28.60
CA ALA A 270 6.08 -19.87 27.32
C ALA A 270 5.39 -18.52 27.04
N ARG A 271 4.09 -18.41 27.27
CA ARG A 271 3.36 -17.14 27.10
C ARG A 271 3.86 -16.06 28.07
N ARG A 272 4.07 -16.40 29.35
CA ARG A 272 4.61 -15.43 30.33
C ARG A 272 5.97 -14.91 29.93
N GLN A 273 6.86 -15.82 29.50
CA GLN A 273 8.20 -15.41 29.05
C GLN A 273 8.14 -14.56 27.78
N PHE A 274 7.27 -14.93 26.82
CA PHE A 274 7.02 -14.15 25.62
C PHE A 274 6.58 -12.70 25.95
N VAL A 275 5.57 -12.56 26.83
CA VAL A 275 5.06 -11.23 27.24
C VAL A 275 6.14 -10.43 27.96
N LYS A 276 6.95 -11.05 28.83
CA LYS A 276 8.06 -10.40 29.52
C LYS A 276 9.12 -9.90 28.55
N ASN A 277 9.48 -10.69 27.55
CA ASN A 277 10.48 -10.28 26.55
C ASN A 277 9.92 -9.16 25.65
N ALA A 278 8.65 -9.22 25.27
CA ALA A 278 8.00 -8.18 24.48
C ALA A 278 7.90 -6.84 25.24
N GLU A 279 7.68 -6.86 26.57
CA GLU A 279 7.58 -5.67 27.40
C GLU A 279 8.80 -4.77 27.26
N ASN A 280 10.01 -5.34 27.26
CA ASN A 280 11.25 -4.58 27.17
C ASN A 280 11.31 -3.77 25.87
N PHE A 281 11.01 -4.39 24.74
CA PHE A 281 10.98 -3.72 23.43
C PHE A 281 9.86 -2.68 23.34
N ILE A 282 8.63 -3.05 23.73
CA ILE A 282 7.45 -2.19 23.65
C ILE A 282 7.63 -0.90 24.46
N LYS A 283 8.23 -1.00 25.64
CA LYS A 283 8.49 0.13 26.52
C LYS A 283 9.42 1.18 25.89
N ASP A 284 10.42 0.73 25.15
CA ASP A 284 11.47 1.60 24.60
C ASP A 284 11.16 2.11 23.19
N ALA A 285 10.35 1.40 22.42
CA ALA A 285 10.01 1.73 21.03
C ALA A 285 8.90 2.81 20.94
N LYS A 286 9.20 4.03 21.40
CA LYS A 286 8.22 5.12 21.60
C LYS A 286 7.58 5.68 20.33
N HIS A 287 8.19 5.49 19.16
CA HIS A 287 7.63 5.95 17.89
C HIS A 287 6.63 4.96 17.27
N ILE A 288 6.50 3.74 17.83
CA ILE A 288 5.52 2.78 17.36
C ILE A 288 4.17 3.13 18.01
N HIS A 289 3.17 3.42 17.19
CA HIS A 289 1.82 3.77 17.65
C HIS A 289 0.89 2.56 17.61
N ILE A 290 1.13 1.64 16.67
CA ILE A 290 0.38 0.39 16.55
C ILE A 290 1.40 -0.76 16.52
N PHE A 291 1.47 -1.51 17.62
CA PHE A 291 2.28 -2.71 17.71
C PHE A 291 1.56 -3.86 16.99
N CYS A 292 1.90 -4.08 15.73
CA CYS A 292 1.39 -5.19 14.94
C CYS A 292 2.17 -6.47 15.24
N THR A 293 1.85 -7.12 16.36
CA THR A 293 2.54 -8.31 16.83
C THR A 293 1.82 -9.56 16.33
N ILE A 294 2.33 -10.13 15.26
CA ILE A 294 1.73 -11.29 14.58
C ILE A 294 2.70 -12.47 14.53
N PRO A 295 2.15 -13.71 14.41
CA PRO A 295 2.95 -14.92 14.33
C PRO A 295 3.97 -14.91 13.20
N PHE A 296 4.99 -15.75 13.33
CA PHE A 296 5.99 -15.98 12.28
C PHE A 296 5.30 -16.39 10.97
N ASP A 297 5.73 -15.83 9.85
CA ASP A 297 5.16 -16.10 8.54
C ASP A 297 5.41 -17.56 8.12
N GLY A 298 4.40 -18.19 7.51
CA GLY A 298 4.47 -19.58 7.04
C GLY A 298 4.50 -20.66 8.12
N GLY A 299 4.57 -20.33 9.40
CA GLY A 299 4.55 -21.29 10.51
C GLY A 299 3.17 -21.92 10.74
N ILE A 300 3.10 -23.25 10.86
CA ILE A 300 1.85 -23.97 11.23
C ILE A 300 1.57 -23.87 12.74
N ALA A 301 0.32 -24.13 13.15
CA ALA A 301 -0.02 -24.23 14.58
C ALA A 301 0.70 -25.40 15.25
N CYS A 302 0.99 -25.27 16.55
CA CYS A 302 1.48 -26.38 17.37
C CYS A 302 0.47 -27.52 17.39
N ALA A 303 0.93 -28.74 17.10
CA ALA A 303 0.09 -29.93 17.00
C ALA A 303 -0.07 -30.71 18.35
N CYS A 304 0.27 -30.12 19.51
CA CYS A 304 -0.01 -30.80 20.80
C CYS A 304 -1.52 -30.82 21.12
N ASP A 305 -1.93 -31.78 21.97
CA ASP A 305 -3.35 -31.99 22.27
C ASP A 305 -4.04 -30.76 22.84
N GLN A 306 -3.36 -30.00 23.68
CA GLN A 306 -3.90 -28.79 24.27
C GLN A 306 -4.14 -27.71 23.22
N CYS A 307 -3.17 -27.50 22.28
CA CYS A 307 -3.33 -26.55 21.20
C CYS A 307 -4.46 -26.95 20.24
N ARG A 308 -4.53 -28.21 19.86
CA ARG A 308 -5.62 -28.73 19.00
C ARG A 308 -7.00 -28.56 19.65
N LYS A 309 -7.12 -28.85 20.94
CA LYS A 309 -8.40 -28.76 21.68
C LYS A 309 -8.85 -27.29 21.82
N ALA A 310 -7.93 -26.39 22.11
CA ALA A 310 -8.26 -24.98 22.34
C ALA A 310 -8.52 -24.20 21.04
N GLY A 311 -7.91 -24.60 19.93
CA GLY A 311 -7.97 -23.90 18.65
C GLY A 311 -6.97 -22.72 18.56
N ALA A 312 -6.34 -22.59 17.40
CA ALA A 312 -5.25 -21.61 17.20
C ALA A 312 -5.72 -20.16 17.42
N SER A 313 -6.89 -19.79 16.88
CA SER A 313 -7.42 -18.44 17.01
C SER A 313 -7.76 -18.06 18.45
N ASN A 314 -8.34 -18.98 19.24
CA ASN A 314 -8.60 -18.73 20.66
C ASN A 314 -7.30 -18.51 21.45
N LEU A 315 -6.28 -19.33 21.17
CA LEU A 315 -4.99 -19.23 21.86
C LEU A 315 -4.23 -17.97 21.48
N LEU A 316 -4.25 -17.59 20.20
CA LEU A 316 -3.64 -16.34 19.75
C LEU A 316 -4.31 -15.14 20.43
N MET A 317 -5.63 -15.09 20.44
CA MET A 317 -6.38 -14.00 21.09
C MET A 317 -6.14 -13.97 22.60
N THR A 318 -5.93 -15.11 23.26
CA THR A 318 -5.54 -15.18 24.68
C THR A 318 -4.15 -14.58 24.89
N LEU A 319 -3.15 -15.05 24.15
CA LEU A 319 -1.76 -14.56 24.23
C LEU A 319 -1.67 -13.06 23.99
N THR A 320 -2.30 -12.59 22.91
CA THR A 320 -2.27 -11.18 22.54
C THR A 320 -3.13 -10.31 23.45
N GLY A 321 -4.15 -10.87 24.09
CA GLY A 321 -4.89 -10.23 25.18
C GLY A 321 -4.02 -10.02 26.45
N GLU A 322 -3.20 -11.02 26.82
CA GLU A 322 -2.20 -10.89 27.89
C GLU A 322 -1.17 -9.78 27.56
N LEU A 323 -0.72 -9.75 26.31
CA LEU A 323 0.20 -8.73 25.79
C LEU A 323 -0.44 -7.32 25.80
N THR A 324 -1.71 -7.20 25.39
CA THR A 324 -2.46 -5.93 25.44
C THR A 324 -2.60 -5.43 26.87
N SER A 325 -2.91 -6.33 27.82
CA SER A 325 -3.01 -5.99 29.25
C SER A 325 -1.69 -5.50 29.85
N MET A 326 -0.57 -6.03 29.41
CA MET A 326 0.76 -5.53 29.75
C MET A 326 1.00 -4.16 29.13
N MET A 327 0.73 -4.02 27.83
CA MET A 327 0.99 -2.79 27.07
C MET A 327 0.20 -1.60 27.61
N GLU A 328 -1.04 -1.77 28.06
CA GLU A 328 -1.81 -0.69 28.70
C GLU A 328 -1.13 -0.06 29.91
N LYS A 329 -0.25 -0.82 30.59
CA LYS A 329 0.50 -0.33 31.77
C LYS A 329 1.74 0.46 31.36
N VAL A 330 2.42 0.04 30.29
CA VAL A 330 3.73 0.60 29.91
C VAL A 330 3.66 1.58 28.74
N ARG A 331 2.65 1.44 27.86
CA ARG A 331 2.39 2.27 26.66
C ARG A 331 0.89 2.49 26.43
N PRO A 332 0.21 3.21 27.35
CA PRO A 332 -1.23 3.49 27.23
C PRO A 332 -1.59 4.34 26.00
N ASP A 333 -0.60 4.96 25.37
CA ASP A 333 -0.66 5.79 24.17
C ASP A 333 -0.63 4.99 22.85
N ALA A 334 -0.37 3.68 22.91
CA ALA A 334 -0.24 2.81 21.74
C ALA A 334 -1.29 1.70 21.73
N HIS A 335 -1.50 1.08 20.58
CA HIS A 335 -2.43 -0.03 20.37
C HIS A 335 -1.69 -1.32 20.02
N LEU A 336 -2.24 -2.47 20.44
CA LEU A 336 -1.79 -3.78 19.98
C LEU A 336 -2.72 -4.29 18.89
N GLU A 337 -2.13 -4.84 17.84
CA GLU A 337 -2.83 -5.51 16.76
C GLU A 337 -2.22 -6.88 16.51
N THR A 338 -3.08 -7.89 16.32
CA THR A 338 -2.68 -9.26 15.97
C THR A 338 -3.41 -9.73 14.72
N THR A 339 -3.05 -10.90 14.17
CA THR A 339 -3.61 -11.35 12.89
C THR A 339 -4.88 -12.17 13.04
N GLY A 340 -5.74 -12.07 12.04
CA GLY A 340 -6.85 -12.98 11.77
C GLY A 340 -6.98 -13.27 10.27
N GLY A 341 -7.59 -14.38 9.90
CA GLY A 341 -7.78 -14.75 8.49
C GLY A 341 -6.54 -15.24 7.76
N TYR A 342 -5.44 -15.50 8.46
CA TYR A 342 -4.15 -15.87 7.89
C TYR A 342 -3.52 -17.06 8.62
N GLY A 343 -2.90 -17.97 7.85
CA GLY A 343 -2.18 -19.12 8.41
C GLY A 343 -3.04 -19.96 9.36
N PRO A 344 -2.54 -20.28 10.59
CA PRO A 344 -3.27 -21.09 11.54
C PRO A 344 -4.51 -20.40 12.13
N THR A 345 -4.72 -19.12 11.89
CA THR A 345 -5.82 -18.30 12.42
C THR A 345 -6.85 -17.90 11.35
N THR A 346 -6.96 -18.71 10.29
CA THR A 346 -7.97 -18.52 9.24
C THR A 346 -9.38 -18.60 9.80
N ASP A 347 -9.66 -19.58 10.65
CA ASP A 347 -10.96 -19.74 11.29
C ASP A 347 -11.14 -18.74 12.43
N PRO A 348 -12.35 -18.18 12.59
CA PRO A 348 -12.63 -17.27 13.69
C PRO A 348 -12.53 -17.95 15.04
N PRO A 349 -12.24 -17.18 16.12
CA PRO A 349 -12.27 -17.73 17.47
C PRO A 349 -13.70 -18.11 17.86
N THR A 350 -13.83 -19.17 18.65
CA THR A 350 -15.11 -19.64 19.20
C THR A 350 -15.45 -18.97 20.53
N ASP A 351 -14.44 -18.47 21.24
CA ASP A 351 -14.60 -17.67 22.45
C ASP A 351 -14.82 -16.19 22.07
N SER A 352 -15.52 -15.43 22.90
CA SER A 352 -15.81 -14.01 22.70
C SER A 352 -15.34 -13.12 23.85
N SER A 353 -14.67 -13.67 24.85
CA SER A 353 -14.19 -12.97 26.06
C SER A 353 -12.77 -12.43 25.91
N PHE A 354 -12.46 -11.81 24.79
CA PHE A 354 -11.13 -11.26 24.52
C PHE A 354 -10.96 -9.82 25.02
N HIS A 355 -9.72 -9.39 25.10
CA HIS A 355 -9.38 -8.03 25.56
C HIS A 355 -10.05 -6.97 24.68
N PRO A 356 -10.85 -6.02 25.24
CA PRO A 356 -11.71 -5.12 24.47
C PRO A 356 -10.93 -4.14 23.58
N LYS A 357 -9.66 -3.85 23.90
CA LYS A 357 -8.81 -2.93 23.13
C LYS A 357 -7.89 -3.66 22.14
N LEU A 358 -7.85 -4.99 22.15
CA LEU A 358 -7.07 -5.76 21.18
C LEU A 358 -7.67 -5.56 19.79
N ARG A 359 -6.84 -5.13 18.84
CA ARG A 359 -7.20 -5.00 17.43
C ARG A 359 -6.77 -6.24 16.66
N VAL A 360 -7.40 -6.47 15.51
CA VAL A 360 -7.06 -7.56 14.61
C VAL A 360 -6.79 -7.01 13.22
N ILE A 361 -5.67 -7.41 12.62
CA ILE A 361 -5.42 -7.23 11.20
C ILE A 361 -5.90 -8.47 10.46
N TRP A 362 -6.91 -8.30 9.62
CA TRP A 362 -7.44 -9.34 8.75
C TRP A 362 -6.61 -9.42 7.47
N ALA A 363 -5.91 -10.53 7.28
CA ALA A 363 -4.98 -10.71 6.19
C ALA A 363 -5.33 -11.97 5.37
N HIS A 364 -6.32 -11.87 4.49
CA HIS A 364 -6.67 -12.95 3.57
C HIS A 364 -5.79 -12.88 2.31
N TRP A 365 -4.57 -13.41 2.41
CA TRP A 365 -3.71 -13.62 1.25
C TRP A 365 -4.31 -14.69 0.31
N GLY A 366 -4.18 -14.48 -1.00
CA GLY A 366 -4.81 -15.36 -2.01
C GLY A 366 -6.27 -15.04 -2.33
N ARG A 367 -6.83 -13.95 -1.76
CA ARG A 367 -8.11 -13.42 -2.21
C ARG A 367 -8.05 -13.08 -3.70
N TYR A 368 -9.10 -13.39 -4.43
CA TYR A 368 -9.25 -12.96 -5.81
C TYR A 368 -9.71 -11.50 -5.87
N HIS A 369 -8.81 -10.59 -6.25
CA HIS A 369 -9.02 -9.13 -6.18
C HIS A 369 -9.87 -8.56 -7.33
N ALA A 370 -10.40 -9.39 -8.22
CA ALA A 370 -11.38 -8.95 -9.21
C ALA A 370 -12.71 -8.50 -8.57
N TYR A 371 -12.98 -8.94 -7.34
CA TYR A 371 -14.23 -8.70 -6.64
C TYR A 371 -14.02 -8.08 -5.27
N GLY A 372 -15.01 -7.26 -4.83
CA GLY A 372 -15.06 -6.69 -3.49
C GLY A 372 -15.44 -7.71 -2.41
N TYR A 373 -15.26 -7.33 -1.15
CA TYR A 373 -15.77 -8.09 0.01
C TYR A 373 -17.30 -8.17 0.06
N ASP A 374 -18.01 -7.31 -0.66
CA ASP A 374 -19.46 -7.34 -0.78
C ASP A 374 -19.95 -8.40 -1.78
N ASP A 375 -19.08 -8.88 -2.68
CA ASP A 375 -19.43 -9.88 -3.69
C ASP A 375 -19.76 -11.24 -3.05
N PRO A 376 -20.84 -11.92 -3.47
CA PRO A 376 -21.21 -13.25 -2.94
C PRO A 376 -20.18 -14.34 -3.27
N ARG A 377 -19.30 -14.13 -4.24
CA ARG A 377 -18.21 -15.07 -4.56
C ARG A 377 -17.03 -14.99 -3.59
N TYR A 378 -17.00 -14.00 -2.68
CA TYR A 378 -15.99 -13.92 -1.65
C TYR A 378 -16.22 -15.03 -0.61
N ASP A 379 -15.36 -16.03 -0.61
CA ASP A 379 -15.51 -17.30 0.10
C ASP A 379 -15.35 -17.23 1.64
N ARG A 380 -14.73 -16.15 2.16
CA ARG A 380 -14.47 -15.97 3.61
C ARG A 380 -15.25 -14.83 4.26
N LYS A 381 -16.35 -14.42 3.64
CA LYS A 381 -17.19 -13.32 4.15
C LYS A 381 -17.73 -13.60 5.55
N ASP A 382 -18.20 -14.84 5.78
CA ASP A 382 -18.73 -15.24 7.08
C ASP A 382 -17.64 -15.29 8.15
N ASN A 383 -16.44 -15.77 7.82
CA ASN A 383 -15.31 -15.77 8.75
C ASN A 383 -14.93 -14.34 9.16
N LEU A 384 -14.87 -13.40 8.23
CA LEU A 384 -14.59 -11.99 8.53
C LEU A 384 -15.66 -11.39 9.44
N ALA A 385 -16.94 -11.67 9.19
CA ALA A 385 -18.05 -11.21 10.03
C ALA A 385 -17.96 -11.76 11.46
N LEU A 386 -17.57 -13.03 11.63
CA LEU A 386 -17.38 -13.66 12.94
C LEU A 386 -16.15 -13.07 13.65
N TRP A 387 -15.05 -12.84 12.96
CA TRP A 387 -13.89 -12.12 13.51
C TRP A 387 -14.26 -10.72 13.98
N ARG A 388 -15.05 -9.98 13.19
CA ARG A 388 -15.53 -8.64 13.57
C ARG A 388 -16.39 -8.66 14.81
N LYS A 389 -17.22 -9.69 14.98
CA LYS A 389 -18.04 -9.89 16.17
C LYS A 389 -17.20 -10.20 17.42
N ALA A 390 -16.15 -11.01 17.26
CA ALA A 390 -15.26 -11.39 18.35
C ALA A 390 -14.33 -10.24 18.79
N CYS A 391 -13.86 -9.43 17.88
CA CYS A 391 -12.89 -8.34 18.13
C CYS A 391 -13.61 -6.99 18.33
N LYS A 392 -13.55 -6.44 19.55
CA LYS A 392 -14.17 -5.14 19.89
C LYS A 392 -13.22 -3.96 19.66
N GLY A 393 -11.92 -4.18 19.67
CA GLY A 393 -10.90 -3.14 19.54
C GLY A 393 -10.73 -2.55 18.14
N GLY A 394 -11.39 -3.12 17.13
CA GLY A 394 -11.30 -2.69 15.74
C GLY A 394 -10.68 -3.74 14.82
N ILE A 395 -10.93 -3.60 13.52
CA ILE A 395 -10.33 -4.47 12.50
C ILE A 395 -9.68 -3.62 11.42
N THR A 396 -8.41 -3.90 11.18
CA THR A 396 -7.63 -3.41 10.03
C THR A 396 -7.73 -4.45 8.92
N ILE A 397 -8.08 -4.04 7.71
CA ILE A 397 -8.14 -4.95 6.56
C ILE A 397 -6.87 -4.79 5.73
N THR A 398 -6.11 -5.89 5.57
CA THR A 398 -5.00 -5.92 4.64
C THR A 398 -5.52 -6.02 3.20
N GLN A 399 -5.10 -5.07 2.37
CA GLN A 399 -5.40 -5.03 0.95
C GLN A 399 -4.16 -5.39 0.13
N TYR A 400 -4.33 -6.34 -0.77
CA TYR A 400 -3.28 -6.86 -1.64
C TYR A 400 -3.37 -6.33 -3.07
N TYR A 401 -3.90 -5.11 -3.28
CA TYR A 401 -4.03 -4.50 -4.61
C TYR A 401 -2.69 -4.24 -5.31
N THR A 402 -1.60 -4.36 -4.58
CA THR A 402 -0.23 -4.16 -5.07
C THR A 402 0.65 -5.40 -4.81
N ASP A 403 0.03 -6.59 -4.66
CA ASP A 403 0.75 -7.82 -4.38
C ASP A 403 1.33 -8.42 -5.67
N ASN A 404 2.63 -8.29 -5.83
CA ASN A 404 3.38 -8.85 -6.96
C ASN A 404 3.61 -10.36 -6.89
N PHE A 405 3.35 -11.02 -5.76
CA PHE A 405 3.31 -12.48 -5.70
C PHE A 405 2.09 -13.06 -6.40
N ALA A 406 0.94 -12.38 -6.25
CA ALA A 406 -0.26 -12.79 -6.94
C ALA A 406 -0.12 -12.55 -8.45
N GLU A 407 0.30 -11.34 -8.84
CA GLU A 407 0.41 -10.92 -10.24
C GLU A 407 1.65 -10.05 -10.48
N PRO A 408 2.79 -10.66 -10.86
CA PRO A 408 4.07 -9.95 -10.95
C PRO A 408 4.24 -9.09 -12.22
N TRP A 409 3.28 -9.10 -13.15
CA TRP A 409 3.48 -8.51 -14.48
C TRP A 409 2.78 -7.17 -14.67
N ILE A 410 1.46 -7.21 -14.87
CA ILE A 410 0.63 -6.02 -15.04
C ILE A 410 -0.57 -6.18 -14.13
N LEU A 411 -0.76 -5.23 -13.21
CA LEU A 411 -1.94 -5.17 -12.39
C LEU A 411 -2.99 -4.26 -13.05
N PRO A 412 -4.22 -4.75 -13.26
CA PRO A 412 -5.32 -3.89 -13.63
C PRO A 412 -5.62 -2.92 -12.47
N PRO A 413 -6.21 -1.77 -12.73
CA PRO A 413 -6.81 -0.98 -11.67
C PRO A 413 -7.96 -1.78 -11.05
N PHE A 414 -7.83 -2.18 -9.76
CA PHE A 414 -8.83 -2.98 -9.05
C PHE A 414 -10.04 -2.15 -8.58
N ILE A 415 -10.53 -1.27 -9.45
CA ILE A 415 -11.62 -0.34 -9.14
C ILE A 415 -12.90 -1.04 -8.69
N PRO A 416 -13.41 -2.10 -9.35
CA PRO A 416 -14.60 -2.81 -8.88
C PRO A 416 -14.44 -3.36 -7.47
N ALA A 417 -13.28 -3.96 -7.17
CA ALA A 417 -12.98 -4.43 -5.83
C ALA A 417 -12.92 -3.28 -4.81
N MET A 418 -12.25 -2.17 -5.13
CA MET A 418 -12.18 -0.99 -4.24
C MET A 418 -13.56 -0.41 -3.93
N ILE A 419 -14.46 -0.37 -4.92
CA ILE A 419 -15.85 0.10 -4.72
C ILE A 419 -16.60 -0.82 -3.77
N GLY A 420 -16.55 -2.13 -4.01
CA GLY A 420 -17.21 -3.14 -3.18
C GLY A 420 -16.63 -3.21 -1.77
N ASP A 421 -15.32 -3.16 -1.65
CA ASP A 421 -14.61 -3.16 -0.36
C ASP A 421 -14.98 -1.93 0.47
N ARG A 422 -14.92 -0.75 -0.12
CA ARG A 422 -15.29 0.50 0.55
C ARG A 422 -16.73 0.45 1.07
N LYS A 423 -17.67 -0.01 0.25
CA LYS A 423 -19.06 -0.20 0.64
C LYS A 423 -19.18 -1.16 1.82
N TYR A 424 -18.56 -2.34 1.72
CA TYR A 424 -18.59 -3.35 2.76
C TYR A 424 -17.99 -2.84 4.08
N PHE A 425 -16.87 -2.10 4.03
CA PHE A 425 -16.23 -1.56 5.24
C PHE A 425 -17.11 -0.54 5.95
N LEU A 426 -17.76 0.35 5.21
CA LEU A 426 -18.68 1.32 5.78
C LEU A 426 -19.89 0.63 6.44
N GLU A 427 -20.50 -0.34 5.77
CA GLU A 427 -21.66 -1.09 6.27
C GLU A 427 -21.31 -1.92 7.52
N THR A 428 -20.13 -2.51 7.56
CA THR A 428 -19.67 -3.39 8.65
C THR A 428 -18.84 -2.68 9.70
N LYS A 429 -18.64 -1.37 9.58
CA LYS A 429 -17.83 -0.54 10.49
C LYS A 429 -16.41 -1.06 10.66
N MET A 430 -15.76 -1.49 9.57
CA MET A 430 -14.32 -1.68 9.52
C MET A 430 -13.68 -0.29 9.51
N ASP A 431 -12.70 -0.07 10.38
CA ASP A 431 -12.20 1.27 10.67
C ASP A 431 -10.82 1.56 10.11
N SER A 432 -10.14 0.56 9.55
CA SER A 432 -8.75 0.70 9.14
C SER A 432 -8.39 -0.15 7.93
N VAL A 433 -7.50 0.36 7.09
CA VAL A 433 -6.95 -0.35 5.93
C VAL A 433 -5.43 -0.35 5.97
N TYR A 434 -4.85 -1.47 5.59
CA TYR A 434 -3.42 -1.68 5.46
C TYR A 434 -3.11 -2.09 4.03
N MET A 435 -2.47 -1.21 3.27
CA MET A 435 -2.09 -1.48 1.89
C MET A 435 -0.73 -2.19 1.88
N LEU A 436 -0.73 -3.47 1.56
CA LEU A 436 0.51 -4.20 1.34
C LEU A 436 1.11 -3.78 0.01
N MET A 437 2.22 -3.09 0.04
CA MET A 437 3.01 -2.73 -1.13
C MET A 437 4.30 -3.58 -1.13
N TRP A 438 4.28 -4.63 -1.90
CA TRP A 438 5.28 -5.71 -1.89
C TRP A 438 6.48 -5.44 -2.76
N SER A 439 6.94 -4.28 -2.99
CA SER A 439 8.10 -4.11 -3.86
C SER A 439 9.32 -3.58 -3.13
N LYS A 440 10.41 -4.31 -3.19
CA LYS A 440 11.76 -3.83 -2.85
C LYS A 440 12.23 -2.73 -3.80
N GLY A 441 11.71 -2.71 -5.02
CA GLY A 441 11.85 -1.66 -5.99
C GLY A 441 10.47 -1.19 -6.40
N TYR A 442 10.22 0.07 -6.43
CA TYR A 442 8.97 0.67 -6.82
C TYR A 442 8.47 0.17 -8.17
N TRP A 443 7.68 -0.89 -8.14
CA TRP A 443 6.99 -1.35 -9.33
C TRP A 443 6.02 -0.28 -9.76
N TRP A 444 6.40 0.43 -10.78
CA TRP A 444 5.64 1.56 -11.28
C TRP A 444 4.17 1.21 -11.59
N ASN A 445 3.89 0.06 -12.18
CA ASN A 445 2.54 -0.42 -12.47
C ASN A 445 1.70 -0.71 -11.23
N HIS A 446 2.33 -0.92 -10.07
CA HIS A 446 1.62 -1.14 -8.80
C HIS A 446 1.23 0.18 -8.13
N SER A 447 1.93 1.28 -8.41
CA SER A 447 1.68 2.58 -7.78
C SER A 447 0.30 3.14 -8.11
N LEU A 448 -0.26 2.83 -9.28
CA LEU A 448 -1.61 3.25 -9.64
C LEU A 448 -2.66 2.72 -8.66
N ASN A 449 -2.62 1.43 -8.30
CA ASN A 449 -3.53 0.87 -7.31
C ASN A 449 -3.32 1.47 -5.92
N GLY A 450 -2.06 1.71 -5.53
CA GLY A 450 -1.74 2.41 -4.29
C GLY A 450 -2.27 3.85 -4.28
N TYR A 451 -2.12 4.58 -5.37
CA TYR A 451 -2.67 5.93 -5.54
C TYR A 451 -4.20 5.94 -5.44
N LEU A 452 -4.88 5.09 -6.20
CA LEU A 452 -6.35 4.96 -6.17
C LEU A 452 -6.85 4.62 -4.77
N ALA A 453 -6.24 3.65 -4.10
CA ALA A 453 -6.63 3.23 -2.76
C ALA A 453 -6.44 4.35 -1.73
N GLY A 454 -5.29 5.01 -1.70
CA GLY A 454 -5.04 6.12 -0.77
C GLY A 454 -6.09 7.22 -0.89
N ARG A 455 -6.42 7.60 -2.12
CA ARG A 455 -7.44 8.63 -2.42
C ARG A 455 -8.86 8.19 -2.05
N CYS A 456 -9.26 6.99 -2.52
CA CYS A 456 -10.63 6.51 -2.42
C CYS A 456 -11.00 5.97 -1.03
N PHE A 457 -10.05 5.52 -0.22
CA PHE A 457 -10.31 5.18 1.19
C PHE A 457 -10.23 6.39 2.12
N TYR A 458 -9.57 7.48 1.70
CA TYR A 458 -9.63 8.74 2.43
C TYR A 458 -10.95 9.49 2.17
N ASP A 459 -11.26 9.75 0.92
CA ASP A 459 -12.50 10.40 0.49
C ASP A 459 -13.41 9.38 -0.21
N VAL A 460 -14.37 8.85 0.54
CA VAL A 460 -15.30 7.83 0.05
C VAL A 460 -16.36 8.38 -0.90
N SER A 461 -16.45 9.70 -1.08
CA SER A 461 -17.32 10.33 -2.07
C SER A 461 -16.74 10.31 -3.50
N LEU A 462 -15.43 10.09 -3.63
CA LEU A 462 -14.78 10.03 -4.93
C LEU A 462 -15.25 8.82 -5.75
N ASP A 463 -15.50 9.05 -7.03
CA ASP A 463 -15.63 7.97 -8.01
C ASP A 463 -14.23 7.53 -8.47
N PRO A 464 -13.81 6.28 -8.19
CA PRO A 464 -12.48 5.81 -8.56
C PRO A 464 -12.21 5.85 -10.07
N TYR A 465 -13.24 5.75 -10.91
CA TYR A 465 -13.09 5.90 -12.36
C TYR A 465 -12.79 7.35 -12.76
N GLN A 466 -13.33 8.33 -12.05
CA GLN A 466 -12.97 9.74 -12.29
C GLN A 466 -11.55 10.04 -11.79
N VAL A 467 -11.14 9.44 -10.67
CA VAL A 467 -9.75 9.51 -10.18
C VAL A 467 -8.77 8.90 -11.20
N LEU A 468 -9.13 7.76 -11.80
CA LEU A 468 -8.33 7.15 -12.87
C LEU A 468 -8.23 8.06 -14.11
N LYS A 469 -9.31 8.72 -14.52
CA LYS A 469 -9.31 9.66 -15.65
C LYS A 469 -8.43 10.88 -15.36
N ASP A 470 -8.52 11.45 -14.15
CA ASP A 470 -7.64 12.55 -13.71
C ASP A 470 -6.17 12.11 -13.70
N TYR A 471 -5.89 10.91 -13.18
CA TYR A 471 -4.57 10.31 -13.24
C TYR A 471 -4.04 10.24 -14.68
N ALA A 472 -4.78 9.61 -15.56
CA ALA A 472 -4.33 9.40 -16.93
C ALA A 472 -4.11 10.72 -17.67
N LEU A 473 -5.01 11.68 -17.51
CA LEU A 473 -4.91 12.99 -18.14
C LEU A 473 -3.67 13.78 -17.71
N HIS A 474 -3.40 13.81 -16.40
CA HIS A 474 -2.28 14.59 -15.86
C HIS A 474 -0.93 13.85 -15.95
N TYR A 475 -0.95 12.51 -15.94
CA TYR A 475 0.28 11.72 -15.99
C TYR A 475 0.78 11.51 -17.42
N TYR A 476 -0.12 11.25 -18.39
CA TYR A 476 0.23 10.98 -19.78
C TYR A 476 -0.05 12.16 -20.74
N GLY A 477 -0.60 13.27 -20.22
CA GLY A 477 -0.89 14.48 -21.00
C GLY A 477 -2.25 14.46 -21.70
N GLN A 478 -2.59 15.61 -22.31
CA GLN A 478 -3.91 15.86 -22.89
C GLN A 478 -4.23 14.94 -24.09
N ASP A 479 -3.20 14.56 -24.86
CA ASP A 479 -3.40 13.79 -26.09
C ASP A 479 -3.30 12.28 -25.89
N ALA A 480 -2.32 11.80 -25.10
CA ALA A 480 -2.12 10.39 -24.81
C ALA A 480 -2.94 9.90 -23.60
N GLY A 481 -3.20 10.77 -22.63
CA GLY A 481 -3.93 10.42 -21.41
C GLY A 481 -5.30 9.82 -21.62
N PRO A 482 -6.16 10.36 -22.47
CA PRO A 482 -7.47 9.76 -22.75
C PRO A 482 -7.38 8.33 -23.33
N LEU A 483 -6.36 8.04 -24.12
CA LEU A 483 -6.14 6.71 -24.71
C LEU A 483 -5.70 5.70 -23.64
N ILE A 484 -4.69 6.06 -22.84
CA ILE A 484 -4.21 5.19 -21.75
C ILE A 484 -5.27 5.05 -20.66
N GLY A 485 -6.00 6.11 -20.34
CA GLY A 485 -7.11 6.07 -19.39
C GLY A 485 -8.23 5.12 -19.82
N ALA A 486 -8.60 5.13 -21.11
CA ALA A 486 -9.58 4.22 -21.66
C ALA A 486 -9.10 2.76 -21.64
N TRP A 487 -7.81 2.51 -21.90
CA TRP A 487 -7.21 1.18 -21.77
C TRP A 487 -7.27 0.67 -20.32
N TYR A 488 -6.86 1.48 -19.35
CA TYR A 488 -6.97 1.11 -17.93
C TYR A 488 -8.42 0.89 -17.49
N GLU A 489 -9.36 1.70 -17.98
CA GLU A 489 -10.79 1.55 -17.68
C GLU A 489 -11.35 0.23 -18.24
N GLU A 490 -10.95 -0.18 -19.44
CA GLU A 490 -11.33 -1.46 -20.04
C GLU A 490 -10.79 -2.64 -19.20
N TRP A 491 -9.54 -2.55 -18.75
CA TRP A 491 -8.94 -3.55 -17.87
C TRP A 491 -9.58 -3.58 -16.48
N ALA A 492 -9.90 -2.42 -15.90
CA ALA A 492 -10.59 -2.34 -14.62
C ALA A 492 -11.98 -2.99 -14.66
N ARG A 493 -12.70 -2.84 -15.79
CA ARG A 493 -14.03 -3.45 -15.98
C ARG A 493 -13.98 -4.96 -16.23
N ASN A 494 -12.84 -5.46 -16.66
CA ASN A 494 -12.61 -6.88 -16.97
C ASN A 494 -11.37 -7.40 -16.21
N PRO A 495 -11.35 -7.35 -14.87
CA PRO A 495 -10.17 -7.74 -14.10
C PRO A 495 -9.83 -9.22 -14.28
N ASP A 496 -10.80 -10.06 -14.63
CA ASP A 496 -10.59 -11.47 -14.99
C ASP A 496 -9.58 -11.64 -16.14
N LEU A 497 -9.47 -10.68 -17.05
CA LEU A 497 -8.53 -10.76 -18.17
C LEU A 497 -7.08 -10.76 -17.69
N ALA A 498 -6.75 -9.92 -16.72
CA ALA A 498 -5.41 -9.87 -16.15
C ALA A 498 -5.06 -11.13 -15.34
N TYR A 499 -6.05 -11.72 -14.64
CA TYR A 499 -5.88 -12.99 -13.92
C TYR A 499 -5.90 -14.21 -14.84
N ARG A 500 -6.63 -14.15 -15.95
CA ARG A 500 -6.74 -15.25 -16.93
C ARG A 500 -5.51 -15.44 -17.80
N VAL A 501 -4.61 -14.46 -17.88
CA VAL A 501 -3.28 -14.69 -18.47
C VAL A 501 -2.59 -15.90 -17.83
N LYS A 502 -3.04 -16.30 -16.64
CA LYS A 502 -2.54 -17.45 -15.91
C LYS A 502 -3.18 -18.80 -16.30
N ASP A 503 -4.43 -18.79 -16.74
CA ASP A 503 -5.23 -20.03 -16.89
C ASP A 503 -5.98 -20.15 -18.22
N ASP A 504 -6.08 -19.10 -19.06
CA ASP A 504 -6.84 -19.13 -20.30
C ASP A 504 -5.94 -19.03 -21.52
N THR A 505 -5.96 -20.08 -22.29
CA THR A 505 -5.04 -20.47 -23.35
C THR A 505 -5.54 -20.14 -24.72
N GLU A 506 -6.63 -19.40 -24.80
CA GLU A 506 -7.28 -19.17 -26.06
C GLU A 506 -6.58 -18.09 -26.89
N ASP A 507 -6.54 -18.28 -28.21
CA ASP A 507 -6.15 -17.28 -29.21
C ASP A 507 -6.89 -15.94 -29.04
N THR A 508 -8.01 -15.96 -28.33
CA THR A 508 -8.82 -14.81 -27.94
C THR A 508 -8.03 -13.78 -27.15
N HIS A 509 -7.23 -14.21 -26.15
CA HIS A 509 -6.46 -13.28 -25.32
C HIS A 509 -5.37 -12.56 -26.12
N ARG A 510 -4.65 -13.32 -26.97
CA ARG A 510 -3.64 -12.74 -27.87
C ARG A 510 -4.28 -11.76 -28.86
N ALA A 511 -5.43 -12.11 -29.43
CA ALA A 511 -6.17 -11.23 -30.33
C ALA A 511 -6.60 -9.93 -29.62
N MET A 512 -7.03 -10.02 -28.35
CA MET A 512 -7.34 -8.85 -27.53
C MET A 512 -6.14 -7.94 -27.31
N LEU A 513 -5.00 -8.48 -26.88
CA LEU A 513 -3.78 -7.68 -26.68
C LEU A 513 -3.35 -6.97 -27.98
N LEU A 514 -3.45 -7.63 -29.12
CA LEU A 514 -3.14 -7.01 -30.41
C LEU A 514 -4.17 -5.92 -30.81
N LEU A 515 -5.44 -6.09 -30.46
CA LEU A 515 -6.47 -5.07 -30.68
C LEU A 515 -6.24 -3.86 -29.75
N GLU A 516 -5.92 -4.10 -28.49
CA GLU A 516 -5.58 -3.05 -27.52
C GLU A 516 -4.36 -2.24 -27.96
N ARG A 517 -3.32 -2.91 -28.46
CA ARG A 517 -2.15 -2.25 -29.02
C ARG A 517 -2.54 -1.27 -30.11
N LYS A 518 -3.32 -1.70 -31.10
CA LYS A 518 -3.78 -0.85 -32.20
C LYS A 518 -4.72 0.26 -31.75
N LYS A 519 -5.60 -0.03 -30.80
CA LYS A 519 -6.64 0.91 -30.35
C LYS A 519 -6.12 1.97 -29.39
N TYR A 520 -5.21 1.62 -28.50
CA TYR A 520 -4.79 2.46 -27.40
C TYR A 520 -3.29 2.76 -27.38
N ILE A 521 -2.45 1.73 -27.44
CA ILE A 521 -1.02 1.87 -27.14
C ILE A 521 -0.28 2.59 -28.26
N ASP A 522 -0.36 2.10 -29.51
CA ASP A 522 0.31 2.74 -30.66
C ASP A 522 -0.17 4.18 -30.90
N PRO A 523 -1.48 4.51 -30.81
CA PRO A 523 -1.95 5.88 -30.87
C PRO A 523 -1.40 6.76 -29.72
N ALA A 524 -1.34 6.23 -28.48
CA ALA A 524 -0.78 6.97 -27.35
C ALA A 524 0.72 7.24 -27.51
N VAL A 525 1.49 6.26 -27.97
CA VAL A 525 2.92 6.43 -28.32
C VAL A 525 3.09 7.53 -29.34
N LYS A 526 2.25 7.56 -30.38
CA LYS A 526 2.30 8.63 -31.38
C LYS A 526 1.94 10.00 -30.81
N ALA A 527 0.90 10.05 -29.97
CA ALA A 527 0.38 11.29 -29.39
C ALA A 527 1.36 11.93 -28.38
N SER A 528 2.16 11.11 -27.67
CA SER A 528 3.09 11.61 -26.65
C SER A 528 4.43 12.12 -27.17
N ARG A 529 4.77 11.92 -28.46
CA ARG A 529 6.12 12.14 -29.02
C ARG A 529 6.66 13.58 -28.88
N GLN A 530 5.80 14.56 -28.75
CA GLN A 530 6.21 15.98 -28.68
C GLN A 530 6.68 16.40 -27.28
N ASP A 531 6.31 15.64 -26.24
CA ASP A 531 6.71 15.92 -24.87
C ASP A 531 7.56 14.76 -24.33
N PRO A 532 8.84 15.01 -23.97
CA PRO A 532 9.73 13.94 -23.53
C PRO A 532 9.28 13.25 -22.24
N VAL A 533 8.60 13.96 -21.33
CA VAL A 533 8.08 13.39 -20.08
C VAL A 533 6.92 12.45 -20.38
N TYR A 534 5.95 12.90 -21.17
CA TYR A 534 4.81 12.05 -21.54
C TYR A 534 5.23 10.88 -22.42
N SER A 535 6.17 11.11 -23.35
CA SER A 535 6.75 10.04 -24.17
C SER A 535 7.42 8.96 -23.31
N TYR A 536 8.20 9.35 -22.30
CA TYR A 536 8.83 8.43 -21.37
C TYR A 536 7.80 7.60 -20.58
N ARG A 537 6.75 8.24 -20.05
CA ARG A 537 5.68 7.58 -19.30
C ARG A 537 4.85 6.62 -20.14
N VAL A 538 4.51 7.01 -21.37
CA VAL A 538 3.79 6.14 -22.32
C VAL A 538 4.67 4.96 -22.73
N ALA A 539 5.98 5.15 -22.91
CA ALA A 539 6.90 4.06 -23.21
C ALA A 539 6.96 2.99 -22.11
N LYS A 540 6.75 3.33 -20.83
CA LYS A 540 6.61 2.36 -19.75
C LYS A 540 5.38 1.45 -19.98
N VAL A 541 4.25 2.05 -20.35
CA VAL A 541 3.01 1.30 -20.68
C VAL A 541 3.24 0.37 -21.87
N GLU A 542 3.85 0.88 -22.95
CA GLU A 542 4.17 0.10 -24.14
C GLU A 542 5.06 -1.11 -23.83
N ARG A 543 6.08 -0.93 -22.99
CA ARG A 543 6.98 -2.01 -22.56
C ARG A 543 6.26 -3.07 -21.75
N LEU A 544 5.40 -2.68 -20.81
CA LEU A 544 4.58 -3.62 -20.04
C LEU A 544 3.57 -4.34 -20.93
N HIS A 545 2.96 -3.64 -21.88
CA HIS A 545 2.05 -4.27 -22.84
C HIS A 545 2.79 -5.30 -23.72
N THR A 546 4.00 -4.98 -24.19
CA THR A 546 4.88 -5.93 -24.91
C THR A 546 5.21 -7.15 -24.03
N LEU A 547 5.45 -6.95 -22.74
CA LEU A 547 5.65 -8.05 -21.82
C LEU A 547 4.41 -8.95 -21.71
N ALA A 548 3.20 -8.36 -21.61
CA ALA A 548 1.95 -9.10 -21.58
C ALA A 548 1.75 -9.95 -22.85
N GLU A 549 2.06 -9.41 -24.03
CA GLU A 549 2.01 -10.15 -25.30
C GLU A 549 2.96 -11.36 -25.27
N LYS A 550 4.20 -11.19 -24.80
CA LYS A 550 5.18 -12.28 -24.68
C LYS A 550 4.72 -13.36 -23.70
N LEU A 551 4.19 -12.95 -22.54
CA LEU A 551 3.69 -13.89 -21.53
C LEU A 551 2.46 -14.66 -22.05
N GLY A 552 1.54 -13.99 -22.72
CA GLY A 552 0.39 -14.65 -23.37
C GLY A 552 0.83 -15.73 -24.35
N GLU A 553 1.86 -15.47 -25.17
CA GLU A 553 2.42 -16.48 -26.09
C GLU A 553 3.09 -17.64 -25.34
N MET A 554 3.82 -17.35 -24.25
CA MET A 554 4.42 -18.40 -23.41
C MET A 554 3.35 -19.33 -22.81
N TYR A 555 2.28 -18.79 -22.30
CA TYR A 555 1.19 -19.61 -21.73
C TYR A 555 0.49 -20.45 -22.80
N ARG A 556 0.27 -19.90 -23.98
CA ARG A 556 -0.25 -20.65 -25.11
C ARG A 556 0.63 -21.85 -25.47
N GLN A 557 1.97 -21.67 -25.51
CA GLN A 557 2.91 -22.77 -25.76
C GLN A 557 2.85 -23.80 -24.64
N ARG A 558 2.83 -23.38 -23.36
CA ARG A 558 2.71 -24.27 -22.22
C ARG A 558 1.49 -25.19 -22.33
N ASP A 559 0.38 -24.64 -22.69
CA ASP A 559 -0.88 -25.40 -22.68
C ASP A 559 -1.02 -26.28 -23.93
N ALA A 560 -0.45 -25.88 -25.06
CA ALA A 560 -0.32 -26.75 -26.21
C ALA A 560 0.57 -27.97 -25.88
N ILE A 561 1.67 -27.79 -25.16
CA ILE A 561 2.52 -28.89 -24.68
C ILE A 561 1.74 -29.82 -23.74
N ARG A 562 0.98 -29.24 -22.79
CA ARG A 562 0.14 -30.02 -21.88
C ARG A 562 -0.94 -30.83 -22.60
N MET A 563 -1.52 -30.26 -23.66
CA MET A 563 -2.52 -30.94 -24.48
C MET A 563 -1.89 -32.10 -25.25
N LEU A 564 -0.77 -31.89 -25.97
CA LEU A 564 -0.02 -32.94 -26.67
C LEU A 564 0.34 -34.09 -25.74
N ARG A 565 0.83 -33.78 -24.55
CA ARG A 565 1.16 -34.79 -23.52
C ARG A 565 -0.08 -35.59 -23.08
N LYS A 566 -1.23 -34.92 -22.87
CA LYS A 566 -2.49 -35.59 -22.52
C LYS A 566 -3.00 -36.50 -23.64
N GLU A 567 -2.76 -36.14 -24.89
CA GLU A 567 -3.09 -36.94 -26.09
C GLU A 567 -2.09 -38.11 -26.30
N GLY A 568 -1.06 -38.23 -25.49
CA GLY A 568 -0.01 -39.26 -25.62
C GLY A 568 1.04 -38.95 -26.69
N ARG A 569 1.06 -37.74 -27.26
CA ARG A 569 1.99 -37.27 -28.28
C ARG A 569 3.23 -36.65 -27.63
N PHE A 570 4.01 -37.50 -26.95
CA PHE A 570 5.10 -37.05 -26.10
C PHE A 570 6.32 -36.51 -26.89
N ASP A 571 6.57 -37.06 -28.10
CA ASP A 571 7.70 -36.60 -28.94
C ASP A 571 7.40 -35.19 -29.45
N ASP A 572 6.15 -34.94 -29.92
CA ASP A 572 5.72 -33.62 -30.33
C ASP A 572 5.73 -32.62 -29.16
N ALA A 573 5.31 -33.07 -27.96
CA ALA A 573 5.36 -32.26 -26.75
C ALA A 573 6.82 -31.92 -26.37
N GLY A 574 7.75 -32.87 -26.52
CA GLY A 574 9.18 -32.67 -26.29
C GLY A 574 9.81 -31.65 -27.24
N GLU A 575 9.53 -31.78 -28.54
CA GLU A 575 10.01 -30.82 -29.54
C GLU A 575 9.50 -29.41 -29.27
N MET A 576 8.19 -29.29 -28.94
CA MET A 576 7.59 -28.01 -28.62
C MET A 576 8.16 -27.42 -27.32
N LEU A 577 8.47 -28.27 -26.32
CA LEU A 577 9.09 -27.84 -25.07
C LEU A 577 10.49 -27.25 -25.29
N GLU A 578 11.31 -27.83 -26.18
CA GLU A 578 12.62 -27.26 -26.49
C GLU A 578 12.51 -25.85 -27.14
N LYS A 579 11.52 -25.63 -28.01
CA LYS A 579 11.23 -24.30 -28.56
C LYS A 579 10.77 -23.33 -27.46
N ALA A 580 9.90 -23.79 -26.55
CA ALA A 580 9.40 -23.00 -25.42
C ALA A 580 10.50 -22.61 -24.44
N LYS A 581 11.51 -23.42 -24.21
CA LYS A 581 12.69 -23.07 -23.40
C LYS A 581 13.41 -21.84 -23.94
N ILE A 582 13.70 -21.82 -25.24
CA ILE A 582 14.37 -20.69 -25.90
C ILE A 582 13.53 -19.42 -25.74
N PHE A 583 12.23 -19.51 -26.01
CA PHE A 583 11.33 -18.37 -25.89
C PHE A 583 11.20 -17.86 -24.45
N THR A 584 11.20 -18.77 -23.47
CA THR A 584 11.19 -18.44 -22.05
C THR A 584 12.48 -17.70 -21.63
N ASP A 585 13.64 -18.09 -22.16
CA ASP A 585 14.90 -17.37 -21.91
C ASP A 585 14.90 -15.96 -22.56
N GLU A 586 14.26 -15.79 -23.71
CA GLU A 586 14.04 -14.45 -24.29
C GLU A 586 13.15 -13.58 -23.41
N ILE A 587 12.10 -14.15 -22.83
CA ILE A 587 11.23 -13.43 -21.87
C ILE A 587 12.04 -13.01 -20.63
N MET A 588 12.84 -13.92 -20.06
CA MET A 588 13.71 -13.59 -18.93
C MET A 588 14.71 -12.48 -19.28
N THR A 589 15.28 -12.53 -20.46
CA THR A 589 16.17 -11.47 -20.97
C THR A 589 15.45 -10.14 -21.05
N TYR A 590 14.19 -10.15 -21.50
CA TYR A 590 13.36 -8.93 -21.56
C TYR A 590 13.03 -8.37 -20.16
N PHE A 591 12.77 -9.23 -19.17
CA PHE A 591 12.60 -8.79 -17.79
C PHE A 591 13.85 -8.11 -17.23
N TYR A 592 15.03 -8.71 -17.44
CA TYR A 592 16.30 -8.10 -17.02
C TYR A 592 16.56 -6.78 -17.76
N PHE A 593 16.25 -6.72 -19.05
CA PHE A 593 16.34 -5.48 -19.82
C PHE A 593 15.44 -4.39 -19.21
N LEU A 594 14.20 -4.70 -18.83
CA LEU A 594 13.31 -3.74 -18.19
C LEU A 594 13.86 -3.26 -16.84
N ALA A 595 14.40 -4.17 -16.03
CA ALA A 595 14.98 -3.84 -14.74
C ALA A 595 16.26 -2.98 -14.85
N ASP A 596 17.08 -3.22 -15.88
CA ASP A 596 18.29 -2.43 -16.12
C ASP A 596 17.98 -1.06 -16.75
N LEU A 597 16.91 -0.97 -17.54
CA LEU A 597 16.48 0.27 -18.17
C LEU A 597 15.83 1.23 -17.17
N ASP A 598 15.03 0.70 -16.26
CA ASP A 598 14.25 1.50 -15.32
C ASP A 598 13.94 0.67 -14.05
N GLN A 599 14.74 0.87 -13.01
CA GLN A 599 14.56 0.20 -11.72
C GLN A 599 13.21 0.56 -11.05
N GLY A 600 12.60 1.68 -11.42
CA GLY A 600 11.25 2.02 -10.99
C GLY A 600 10.17 1.19 -11.69
N LEU A 601 10.44 0.69 -12.90
CA LEU A 601 9.53 -0.18 -13.64
C LEU A 601 9.59 -1.62 -13.12
N MET A 602 10.79 -2.11 -12.80
CA MET A 602 11.00 -3.49 -12.35
C MET A 602 12.28 -3.60 -11.52
N ASP A 603 12.25 -4.36 -10.41
CA ASP A 603 13.42 -4.63 -9.59
C ASP A 603 14.18 -5.88 -10.07
N ARG A 604 15.51 -5.79 -10.18
CA ARG A 604 16.36 -6.89 -10.65
C ARG A 604 16.34 -8.11 -9.71
N ASN A 605 16.20 -7.89 -8.39
CA ASN A 605 16.14 -9.00 -7.43
C ASN A 605 14.81 -9.75 -7.56
N GLU A 606 13.70 -9.04 -7.79
CA GLU A 606 12.39 -9.62 -8.06
C GLU A 606 12.41 -10.50 -9.33
N VAL A 607 13.06 -10.03 -10.40
CA VAL A 607 13.27 -10.83 -11.62
C VAL A 607 14.03 -12.11 -11.31
N SER A 608 15.03 -12.04 -10.43
CA SER A 608 15.92 -13.16 -10.14
C SER A 608 15.24 -14.32 -9.42
N TRP A 609 14.19 -14.08 -8.64
CA TRP A 609 13.54 -15.12 -7.87
C TRP A 609 12.04 -15.30 -8.15
N ILE A 610 11.19 -14.28 -7.98
CA ILE A 610 9.73 -14.44 -8.19
C ILE A 610 9.42 -14.72 -9.64
N ILE A 611 9.95 -13.90 -10.55
CA ILE A 611 9.66 -14.01 -11.97
C ILE A 611 10.24 -15.29 -12.52
N LYS A 612 11.47 -15.65 -12.12
CA LYS A 612 12.09 -16.92 -12.50
C LYS A 612 11.21 -18.11 -12.13
N ILE A 613 10.73 -18.18 -10.88
CA ILE A 613 9.82 -19.24 -10.44
C ILE A 613 8.57 -19.30 -11.34
N LYS A 614 7.91 -18.16 -11.55
CA LYS A 614 6.67 -18.11 -12.31
C LYS A 614 6.83 -18.34 -13.82
N VAL A 615 7.99 -18.02 -14.39
CA VAL A 615 8.26 -18.13 -15.83
C VAL A 615 8.99 -19.44 -16.18
N LYS A 616 9.86 -19.97 -15.32
CA LYS A 616 10.71 -21.13 -15.64
C LYS A 616 10.26 -22.46 -15.04
N ASP A 617 9.67 -22.47 -13.85
CA ASP A 617 9.39 -23.72 -13.13
C ASP A 617 8.46 -24.68 -13.90
N TRP A 618 7.50 -24.16 -14.65
CA TRP A 618 6.62 -24.99 -15.47
C TRP A 618 7.36 -25.77 -16.55
N ILE A 619 8.46 -25.22 -17.07
CA ILE A 619 9.33 -25.91 -18.07
C ILE A 619 9.92 -27.17 -17.46
N GLU A 620 10.47 -27.05 -16.24
CA GLU A 620 11.08 -28.19 -15.53
C GLU A 620 10.01 -29.24 -15.17
N GLU A 621 8.84 -28.80 -14.73
CA GLU A 621 7.71 -29.70 -14.45
C GLU A 621 7.25 -30.49 -15.68
N GLU A 622 7.06 -29.83 -16.83
CA GLU A 622 6.62 -30.52 -18.04
C GLU A 622 7.73 -31.40 -18.62
N ALA A 623 9.01 -30.98 -18.54
CA ALA A 623 10.15 -31.83 -18.92
C ALA A 623 10.18 -33.12 -18.11
N LYS A 624 10.01 -33.05 -16.79
CA LYS A 624 9.94 -34.21 -15.92
C LYS A 624 8.78 -35.15 -16.30
N LYS A 625 7.58 -34.60 -16.50
CA LYS A 625 6.39 -35.37 -16.89
C LYS A 625 6.53 -36.06 -18.26
N ILE A 626 7.25 -35.46 -19.21
CA ILE A 626 7.56 -36.05 -20.51
C ILE A 626 8.59 -37.19 -20.37
N GLN A 627 9.61 -37.00 -19.51
CA GLN A 627 10.68 -38.00 -19.29
C GLN A 627 10.20 -39.24 -18.48
N GLU A 628 9.31 -39.05 -17.49
CA GLU A 628 8.77 -40.14 -16.66
C GLU A 628 8.11 -41.24 -17.49
N ARG A 629 7.54 -40.92 -18.67
CA ARG A 629 7.00 -41.94 -19.59
C ARG A 629 8.06 -42.89 -20.10
N ASN A 630 9.28 -42.40 -20.39
CA ASN A 630 10.36 -43.24 -20.94
C ASN A 630 10.85 -44.29 -19.92
N GLN A 631 10.43 -44.18 -18.65
CA GLN A 631 10.73 -45.16 -17.59
C GLN A 631 9.60 -46.18 -17.36
N VAL A 632 8.40 -45.96 -17.93
CA VAL A 632 7.21 -46.81 -17.71
C VAL A 632 6.88 -47.71 -18.90
N VAL A 633 7.58 -47.59 -20.04
CA VAL A 633 7.42 -48.52 -21.18
C VAL A 633 8.54 -49.53 -21.11
N PRO A 634 8.25 -50.83 -20.78
CA PRO A 634 9.24 -51.90 -20.80
C PRO A 634 9.66 -52.28 -22.24
#